data_93a7d56c3dd4222e274176a628cc61e5
#
_entry.id   93a7d56c3dd4222e274176a628cc61e5
#
_cell.length_a   1.000
_cell.length_b   1.000
_cell.length_c   1.000
_cell.angle_alpha   90.00
_cell.angle_beta   90.00
_cell.angle_gamma   90.00
#
_symmetry.space_group_name_H-M   'P 1'
#
loop_
_entity.id
_entity.type
_entity.pdbx_description
1 polymer ?
#
loop_
_entity_poly.entity_id
_entity_poly.type
_entity_poly.pdbx_seq_one_letter_code
_entity_poly.pdbx_strand_id
1 'polypeptide(L)'
;MLSNTRGTVAYAFKEPNGRTTQAFINLKDNSATHDAPADGLPFVPFARVIEGMEAADALYAEYGEKAGGGIRAGRQDILFEQGNAYLLREFPKLDYIKTAMIVR
;
A
#
# COMPACT_ATOMS: atom_id res chain seq x y z
N MET A 1 18.59 -2.29 7.84
CA MET A 1 17.23 -2.52 7.36
C MET A 1 16.25 -1.75 8.24
N LEU A 2 15.29 -1.05 7.63
CA LEU A 2 14.26 -0.33 8.39
C LEU A 2 13.22 -1.30 8.92
N SER A 3 12.75 -1.04 10.12
CA SER A 3 11.64 -1.77 10.73
C SER A 3 10.30 -1.16 10.30
N ASN A 4 9.24 -1.95 10.29
CA ASN A 4 7.89 -1.53 9.90
C ASN A 4 7.20 -0.71 11.01
N THR A 5 7.79 0.41 11.36
CA THR A 5 7.24 1.35 12.33
C THR A 5 6.35 2.39 11.62
N ARG A 6 5.60 3.17 12.42
CA ARG A 6 4.72 4.20 11.85
C ARG A 6 5.48 5.14 10.93
N GLY A 7 4.92 5.38 9.74
CA GLY A 7 5.47 6.28 8.73
C GLY A 7 6.42 5.62 7.73
N THR A 8 6.77 4.34 7.90
CA THR A 8 7.60 3.65 6.92
C THR A 8 6.77 3.12 5.76
N VAL A 9 7.38 3.00 4.58
CA VAL A 9 6.72 2.61 3.34
C VAL A 9 7.41 1.35 2.80
N ALA A 10 6.60 0.38 2.40
CA ALA A 10 7.10 -0.87 1.81
C ALA A 10 6.19 -1.34 0.67
N TYR A 11 6.70 -2.26 -0.14
CA TYR A 11 5.90 -2.89 -1.18
C TYR A 11 5.13 -4.10 -0.62
N ALA A 12 3.88 -4.26 -1.06
CA ALA A 12 3.11 -5.45 -0.78
C ALA A 12 3.44 -6.54 -1.81
N PHE A 13 3.47 -7.80 -1.35
CA PHE A 13 3.69 -8.95 -2.22
C PHE A 13 3.16 -10.22 -1.54
N LYS A 14 2.94 -11.27 -2.33
CA LYS A 14 2.51 -12.58 -1.80
C LYS A 14 3.62 -13.62 -1.83
N GLU A 15 4.54 -13.52 -2.77
CA GLU A 15 5.60 -14.51 -2.99
C GLU A 15 6.94 -13.82 -3.26
N PRO A 16 8.06 -14.52 -3.18
CA PRO A 16 9.37 -13.91 -3.44
C PRO A 16 9.39 -13.24 -4.82
N ASN A 17 9.91 -12.01 -4.86
CA ASN A 17 10.00 -11.19 -6.07
C ASN A 17 8.64 -10.90 -6.73
N GLY A 18 7.55 -11.01 -5.94
CA GLY A 18 6.19 -10.81 -6.44
C GLY A 18 5.67 -9.38 -6.31
N ARG A 19 6.55 -8.41 -6.08
CA ARG A 19 6.16 -7.00 -5.99
C ARG A 19 5.62 -6.50 -7.33
N THR A 20 4.53 -5.76 -7.27
CA THR A 20 3.91 -5.18 -8.46
C THR A 20 3.67 -3.69 -8.22
N THR A 21 2.42 -3.26 -8.25
CA THR A 21 2.05 -1.85 -8.16
C THR A 21 1.61 -1.39 -6.77
N GLN A 22 1.56 -2.30 -5.80
CA GLN A 22 1.04 -1.96 -4.48
C GLN A 22 2.15 -1.64 -3.49
N ALA A 23 2.02 -0.47 -2.86
CA ALA A 23 2.86 -0.07 -1.74
C ALA A 23 1.94 0.28 -0.57
N PHE A 24 2.48 0.23 0.64
CA PHE A 24 1.72 0.62 1.82
C PHE A 24 2.55 1.51 2.74
N ILE A 25 1.85 2.32 3.52
CA ILE A 25 2.43 3.14 4.56
C ILE A 25 1.97 2.57 5.89
N ASN A 26 2.88 2.29 6.79
CA ASN A 26 2.52 1.82 8.13
C ASN A 26 1.92 2.96 8.95
N LEU A 27 0.66 2.80 9.36
CA LEU A 27 -0.04 3.81 10.16
C LEU A 27 0.22 3.66 11.66
N LYS A 28 0.83 2.55 12.06
CA LYS A 28 1.23 2.26 13.42
C LYS A 28 2.48 1.41 13.40
N ASP A 29 3.00 1.04 14.58
CA ASP A 29 4.12 0.11 14.68
C ASP A 29 3.64 -1.30 14.34
N ASN A 30 4.01 -1.78 13.16
CA ASN A 30 3.69 -3.11 12.67
C ASN A 30 4.91 -4.04 12.67
N SER A 31 5.96 -3.68 13.41
CA SER A 31 7.20 -4.46 13.42
C SER A 31 6.98 -5.92 13.88
N ALA A 32 6.08 -6.12 14.82
CA ALA A 32 5.79 -7.47 15.33
C ALA A 32 5.22 -8.42 14.28
N THR A 33 4.50 -7.88 13.28
CA THR A 33 3.84 -8.71 12.27
C THR A 33 4.50 -8.65 10.90
N HIS A 34 5.19 -7.57 10.58
CA HIS A 34 5.70 -7.33 9.21
C HIS A 34 7.20 -7.51 9.08
N ASP A 35 7.98 -7.37 10.16
CA ASP A 35 9.43 -7.52 10.09
C ASP A 35 9.86 -8.98 9.98
N ALA A 36 9.14 -9.88 10.67
CA ALA A 36 9.44 -11.31 10.68
C ALA A 36 8.16 -12.11 10.83
N PRO A 37 7.32 -12.15 9.77
CA PRO A 37 6.07 -12.91 9.84
C PRO A 37 6.33 -14.41 10.01
N ALA A 38 5.40 -15.09 10.71
CA ALA A 38 5.49 -16.53 10.92
C ALA A 38 5.46 -17.30 9.60
N ASP A 39 4.67 -16.82 8.64
CA ASP A 39 4.55 -17.39 7.30
C ASP A 39 4.98 -16.36 6.26
N GLY A 40 5.95 -16.71 5.45
CA GLY A 40 6.38 -15.90 4.33
C GLY A 40 7.56 -15.00 4.63
N LEU A 41 7.76 -14.02 3.76
CA LEU A 41 8.91 -13.12 3.79
C LEU A 41 8.56 -11.81 4.48
N PRO A 42 9.52 -11.17 5.14
CA PRO A 42 9.29 -9.86 5.74
C PRO A 42 9.01 -8.80 4.67
N PHE A 43 8.19 -7.82 5.03
CA PHE A 43 8.07 -6.60 4.25
C PHE A 43 9.21 -5.67 4.64
N VAL A 44 10.02 -5.28 3.67
CA VAL A 44 11.20 -4.45 3.93
C VAL A 44 10.92 -3.01 3.52
N PRO A 45 10.80 -2.08 4.48
CA PRO A 45 10.60 -0.67 4.15
C PRO A 45 11.75 -0.10 3.35
N PHE A 46 11.44 0.66 2.33
CA PHE A 46 12.43 1.34 1.48
C PHE A 46 12.40 2.85 1.66
N ALA A 47 11.40 3.38 2.36
CA ALA A 47 11.22 4.82 2.51
C ALA A 47 10.52 5.15 3.82
N ARG A 48 10.54 6.44 4.18
CA ARG A 48 9.89 6.96 5.38
C ARG A 48 9.21 8.28 5.03
N VAL A 49 8.00 8.46 5.55
CA VAL A 49 7.30 9.74 5.46
C VAL A 49 7.96 10.71 6.42
N ILE A 50 8.40 11.86 5.93
CA ILE A 50 9.04 12.89 6.76
C ILE A 50 8.09 14.05 7.11
N GLU A 51 7.04 14.25 6.32
CA GLU A 51 6.02 15.25 6.58
C GLU A 51 4.67 14.75 6.06
N GLY A 52 3.58 15.17 6.69
CA GLY A 52 2.24 14.92 6.18
C GLY A 52 1.64 13.58 6.56
N MET A 53 2.09 12.93 7.65
CA MET A 53 1.48 11.67 8.09
C MET A 53 -0.02 11.81 8.38
N GLU A 54 -0.47 13.00 8.78
CA GLU A 54 -1.88 13.25 8.99
C GLU A 54 -2.71 13.09 7.71
N ALA A 55 -2.13 13.35 6.55
CA ALA A 55 -2.79 13.08 5.27
C ALA A 55 -2.93 11.57 5.03
N ALA A 56 -1.90 10.78 5.36
CA ALA A 56 -1.97 9.33 5.26
C ALA A 56 -3.06 8.77 6.20
N ASP A 57 -3.15 9.27 7.42
CA ASP A 57 -4.19 8.86 8.38
C ASP A 57 -5.60 9.20 7.87
N ALA A 58 -5.74 10.23 7.04
CA ALA A 58 -7.02 10.72 6.54
C ALA A 58 -7.47 10.06 5.23
N LEU A 59 -6.68 9.16 4.64
CA LEU A 59 -7.06 8.49 3.41
C LEU A 59 -8.36 7.70 3.59
N TYR A 60 -9.19 7.70 2.54
CA TYR A 60 -10.47 7.01 2.58
C TYR A 60 -10.26 5.48 2.67
N ALA A 61 -10.81 4.85 3.71
CA ALA A 61 -10.56 3.45 4.02
C ALA A 61 -11.84 2.60 4.11
N GLU A 62 -12.99 3.16 3.74
CA GLU A 62 -14.28 2.50 3.96
C GLU A 62 -14.52 1.30 3.03
N TYR A 63 -13.81 1.19 1.92
CA TYR A 63 -13.95 0.04 1.02
C TYR A 63 -13.35 -1.24 1.60
N GLY A 64 -12.27 -1.14 2.37
CA GLY A 64 -11.63 -2.28 3.00
C GLY A 64 -10.76 -3.11 2.05
N GLU A 65 -10.07 -4.09 2.61
CA GLU A 65 -9.06 -4.89 1.91
C GLU A 65 -9.64 -5.88 0.90
N LYS A 66 -10.90 -6.23 1.02
CA LYS A 66 -11.53 -7.25 0.17
C LYS A 66 -12.23 -6.66 -1.04
N ALA A 67 -12.25 -5.35 -1.16
CA ALA A 67 -12.92 -4.69 -2.28
C ALA A 67 -12.05 -4.70 -3.54
N GLY A 68 -12.67 -4.94 -4.67
CA GLY A 68 -12.08 -4.77 -5.99
C GLY A 68 -10.72 -5.43 -6.17
N GLY A 69 -9.72 -4.63 -6.51
CA GLY A 69 -8.36 -5.09 -6.75
C GLY A 69 -7.48 -5.17 -5.52
N GLY A 70 -8.06 -5.09 -4.32
CA GLY A 70 -7.29 -5.22 -3.08
C GLY A 70 -6.53 -6.53 -3.00
N ILE A 71 -5.43 -6.54 -2.25
CA ILE A 71 -4.55 -7.70 -2.19
C ILE A 71 -5.27 -8.94 -1.67
N ARG A 72 -6.24 -8.76 -0.77
CA ARG A 72 -7.00 -9.87 -0.20
C ARG A 72 -8.15 -10.34 -1.10
N ALA A 73 -8.56 -9.51 -2.05
CA ALA A 73 -9.55 -9.90 -3.04
C ALA A 73 -8.94 -10.76 -4.16
N GLY A 74 -7.63 -10.66 -4.40
CA GLY A 74 -6.93 -11.43 -5.41
C GLY A 74 -7.32 -11.06 -6.85
N ARG A 75 -7.92 -9.89 -7.07
CA ARG A 75 -8.48 -9.49 -8.36
C ARG A 75 -7.72 -8.31 -8.95
N GLN A 76 -6.40 -8.42 -8.98
CA GLN A 76 -5.55 -7.35 -9.50
C GLN A 76 -5.53 -7.27 -11.03
N ASP A 77 -5.94 -8.33 -11.71
CA ASP A 77 -5.96 -8.38 -13.17
C ASP A 77 -6.80 -7.25 -13.79
N ILE A 78 -7.97 -6.98 -13.25
CA ILE A 78 -8.84 -5.88 -13.72
C ILE A 78 -8.14 -4.53 -13.53
N LEU A 79 -7.48 -4.35 -12.40
CA LEU A 79 -6.76 -3.13 -12.09
C LEU A 79 -5.59 -2.91 -13.07
N PHE A 80 -4.83 -3.96 -13.38
CA PHE A 80 -3.73 -3.88 -14.33
C PHE A 80 -4.23 -3.57 -15.74
N GLU A 81 -5.37 -4.11 -16.11
CA GLU A 81 -5.94 -3.93 -17.44
C GLU A 81 -6.60 -2.56 -17.64
N GLN A 82 -7.39 -2.10 -16.66
CA GLN A 82 -8.20 -0.90 -16.78
C GLN A 82 -7.72 0.31 -15.97
N GLY A 83 -6.87 0.09 -14.96
CA GLY A 83 -6.26 1.17 -14.20
C GLY A 83 -7.26 2.12 -13.55
N ASN A 84 -6.99 3.42 -13.68
CA ASN A 84 -7.80 4.46 -13.04
C ASN A 84 -9.25 4.51 -13.53
N ALA A 85 -9.51 4.12 -14.77
CA ALA A 85 -10.88 4.09 -15.28
C ALA A 85 -11.76 3.14 -14.47
N TYR A 86 -11.24 1.97 -14.15
CA TYR A 86 -11.91 1.02 -13.26
C TYR A 86 -12.11 1.59 -11.86
N LEU A 87 -11.08 2.17 -11.29
CA LEU A 87 -11.14 2.71 -9.92
C LEU A 87 -12.13 3.87 -9.82
N LEU A 88 -12.15 4.77 -10.80
CA LEU A 88 -13.09 5.90 -10.81
C LEU A 88 -14.54 5.45 -10.96
N ARG A 89 -14.78 4.39 -11.73
CA ARG A 89 -16.12 3.85 -11.95
C ARG A 89 -16.64 3.09 -10.73
N GLU A 90 -15.83 2.19 -10.16
CA GLU A 90 -16.27 1.28 -9.11
C GLU A 90 -16.01 1.82 -7.70
N PHE A 91 -15.00 2.67 -7.54
CA PHE A 91 -14.58 3.18 -6.23
C PHE A 91 -14.34 4.68 -6.28
N PRO A 92 -15.40 5.49 -6.54
CA PRO A 92 -15.23 6.93 -6.80
C PRO A 92 -14.75 7.73 -5.59
N LYS A 93 -14.83 7.18 -4.37
CA LYS A 93 -14.40 7.88 -3.15
C LYS A 93 -12.94 7.64 -2.78
N LEU A 94 -12.22 6.81 -3.55
CA LEU A 94 -10.79 6.60 -3.29
C LEU A 94 -10.00 7.88 -3.50
N ASP A 95 -9.07 8.11 -2.61
CA ASP A 95 -8.05 9.14 -2.81
C ASP A 95 -7.02 8.66 -3.85
N TYR A 96 -6.38 9.58 -4.51
CA TYR A 96 -5.39 9.25 -5.52
C TYR A 96 -4.26 10.28 -5.54
N ILE A 97 -3.11 9.87 -6.08
CA ILE A 97 -1.96 10.74 -6.24
C ILE A 97 -2.18 11.62 -7.45
N LYS A 98 -2.24 12.95 -7.25
CA LYS A 98 -2.36 13.90 -8.35
C LYS A 98 -1.02 14.15 -9.02
N THR A 99 0.01 14.35 -8.24
CA THR A 99 1.36 14.61 -8.73
C THR A 99 2.38 13.95 -7.82
N ALA A 100 3.48 13.54 -8.40
CA ALA A 100 4.62 13.03 -7.66
C ALA A 100 5.89 13.52 -8.36
N MET A 101 6.84 14.03 -7.58
CA MET A 101 8.10 14.51 -8.15
C MET A 101 9.24 14.26 -7.19
N ILE A 102 10.44 14.11 -7.73
CA ILE A 102 11.65 13.99 -6.93
C ILE A 102 12.15 15.39 -6.59
N VAL A 103 12.33 15.64 -5.30
CA VAL A 103 12.88 16.89 -4.79
C VAL A 103 14.34 16.67 -4.43
N ARG A 104 15.21 17.54 -4.94
CA ARG A 104 16.64 17.43 -4.73
C ARG A 104 17.18 18.61 -3.93
#